data_15bef7102d1106cdb65bfac5738279e1
#
_entry.id   15bef7102d1106cdb65bfac5738279e1
#
_cell.length_a   1.000
_cell.length_b   1.000
_cell.length_c   1.000
_cell.angle_alpha   90.00
_cell.angle_beta   90.00
_cell.angle_gamma   90.00
#
_symmetry.space_group_name_H-M   'P 1'
#
loop_
_entity.id
_entity.type
_entity.pdbx_description
1 polymer ?
#
loop_
_entity_poly.entity_id
_entity_poly.type
_entity_poly.pdbx_seq_one_letter_code
_entity_poly.pdbx_strand_id
1 'polypeptide(L)'
;MRPLDPVTSKQRLAYGLAFFVVFVALWSWATFGGHVSKVFLANPLTMVQEGVDLITKQGFLYDIGMTIWRVVGGFVLAAIIAVPLGLLMGAYKPVEAFLEPFVSFARYLPASAFIPLLILWAGIGELQKLLVIFIGSVFQVILMVAVTVGATRRDLVEAAYTLGAGDRGIIRRVLLPSSAPEIAEILRLVLGWAWTYVIVAELIGSSSGIGHMITDSQALLNTGQIIFGIIVIGLIGLLSDFLFKAFNAWLFPWKLA
;
A
#
# COMPACT_ATOMS: atom_id res chain seq x y z
N MET A 1 23.22 -0.74 26.29
CA MET A 1 22.45 -1.48 25.28
C MET A 1 23.40 -2.37 24.52
N ARG A 2 23.16 -3.67 24.48
CA ARG A 2 23.92 -4.59 23.63
C ARG A 2 23.16 -4.76 22.29
N PRO A 3 23.85 -4.97 21.17
CA PRO A 3 23.19 -5.28 19.91
C PRO A 3 22.28 -6.50 20.08
N LEU A 4 21.07 -6.45 19.51
CA LEU A 4 20.06 -7.50 19.55
C LEU A 4 19.41 -7.77 20.93
N ASP A 5 19.69 -6.97 21.95
CA ASP A 5 18.97 -7.09 23.23
C ASP A 5 17.44 -6.86 23.00
N PRO A 6 16.57 -7.76 23.49
CA PRO A 6 15.13 -7.61 23.34
C PRO A 6 14.61 -6.42 24.15
N VAL A 7 13.71 -5.66 23.54
CA VAL A 7 13.05 -4.52 24.19
C VAL A 7 11.68 -4.96 24.69
N THR A 8 11.35 -4.65 25.93
CA THR A 8 10.02 -4.94 26.48
C THR A 8 8.94 -4.13 25.76
N SER A 9 7.69 -4.62 25.74
CA SER A 9 6.57 -3.91 25.10
C SER A 9 6.37 -2.49 25.64
N LYS A 10 6.59 -2.28 26.95
CA LYS A 10 6.54 -0.94 27.58
C LYS A 10 7.65 -0.02 27.08
N GLN A 11 8.88 -0.52 26.97
CA GLN A 11 10.02 0.25 26.43
C GLN A 11 9.80 0.58 24.95
N ARG A 12 9.29 -0.37 24.15
CA ARG A 12 8.95 -0.12 22.74
C ARG A 12 7.94 1.01 22.59
N LEU A 13 6.88 1.00 23.39
CA LEU A 13 5.88 2.07 23.40
C LEU A 13 6.51 3.40 23.85
N ALA A 14 7.30 3.39 24.92
CA ALA A 14 7.95 4.61 25.44
C ALA A 14 8.91 5.24 24.40
N TYR A 15 9.74 4.42 23.74
CA TYR A 15 10.63 4.94 22.67
C TYR A 15 9.85 5.45 21.46
N GLY A 16 8.76 4.77 21.06
CA GLY A 16 7.90 5.26 19.99
C GLY A 16 7.26 6.61 20.32
N LEU A 17 6.68 6.74 21.52
CA LEU A 17 6.13 8.01 21.98
C LEU A 17 7.19 9.13 22.09
N ALA A 18 8.37 8.78 22.64
CA ALA A 18 9.47 9.73 22.73
C ALA A 18 9.89 10.29 21.35
N PHE A 19 9.93 9.43 20.32
CA PHE A 19 10.20 9.87 18.93
C PHE A 19 9.15 10.89 18.47
N PHE A 20 7.86 10.63 18.64
CA PHE A 20 6.81 11.54 18.23
C PHE A 20 6.85 12.86 19.01
N VAL A 21 7.12 12.82 20.32
CA VAL A 21 7.26 14.01 21.15
C VAL A 21 8.43 14.87 20.66
N VAL A 22 9.59 14.26 20.40
CA VAL A 22 10.77 14.97 19.88
C VAL A 22 10.47 15.56 18.49
N PHE A 23 9.83 14.78 17.60
CA PHE A 23 9.46 15.26 16.27
C PHE A 23 8.53 16.47 16.33
N VAL A 24 7.44 16.41 17.12
CA VAL A 24 6.49 17.51 17.27
C VAL A 24 7.15 18.73 17.97
N ALA A 25 8.04 18.50 18.93
CA ALA A 25 8.78 19.56 19.59
C ALA A 25 9.72 20.30 18.61
N LEU A 26 10.46 19.56 17.77
CA LEU A 26 11.31 20.15 16.73
C LEU A 26 10.50 20.91 15.68
N TRP A 27 9.39 20.34 15.22
CA TRP A 27 8.48 21.02 14.31
C TRP A 27 7.90 22.30 14.92
N SER A 28 7.44 22.23 16.17
CA SER A 28 6.93 23.39 16.91
C SER A 28 8.01 24.46 17.10
N TRP A 29 9.22 24.07 17.48
CA TRP A 29 10.35 24.98 17.63
C TRP A 29 10.69 25.69 16.30
N ALA A 30 10.75 24.96 15.19
CA ALA A 30 11.04 25.52 13.88
C ALA A 30 9.99 26.54 13.42
N THR A 31 8.71 26.26 13.70
CA THR A 31 7.58 27.08 13.19
C THR A 31 7.19 28.22 14.13
N PHE A 32 7.08 27.99 15.45
CA PHE A 32 6.79 29.05 16.42
C PHE A 32 8.01 29.94 16.70
N GLY A 33 9.24 29.37 16.58
CA GLY A 33 10.47 30.15 16.70
C GLY A 33 10.76 31.07 15.53
N GLY A 34 9.91 31.09 14.48
CA GLY A 34 10.06 31.94 13.32
C GLY A 34 11.22 31.59 12.37
N HIS A 35 11.81 30.39 12.56
CA HIS A 35 12.91 29.89 11.69
C HIS A 35 12.43 29.53 10.28
N VAL A 36 11.14 29.16 10.14
CA VAL A 36 10.51 28.83 8.86
C VAL A 36 9.25 29.65 8.68
N SER A 37 9.09 30.27 7.50
CA SER A 37 7.86 31.02 7.18
C SER A 37 6.63 30.09 7.17
N LYS A 38 5.51 30.63 7.69
CA LYS A 38 4.21 29.91 7.74
C LYS A 38 3.70 29.44 6.37
N VAL A 39 4.11 30.11 5.30
CA VAL A 39 3.75 29.73 3.92
C VAL A 39 4.43 28.43 3.51
N PHE A 40 5.64 28.16 4.00
CA PHE A 40 6.38 26.93 3.66
C PHE A 40 6.09 25.77 4.62
N LEU A 41 5.84 26.09 5.89
CA LEU A 41 5.56 25.08 6.91
C LEU A 41 4.59 25.64 7.95
N ALA A 42 3.35 25.17 7.92
CA ALA A 42 2.37 25.50 8.94
C ALA A 42 2.79 24.89 10.29
N ASN A 43 2.48 25.59 11.38
CA ASN A 43 2.69 25.05 12.72
C ASN A 43 1.64 23.96 13.06
N PRO A 44 1.90 23.10 14.05
CA PRO A 44 0.98 22.00 14.40
C PRO A 44 -0.43 22.48 14.76
N LEU A 45 -0.57 23.64 15.40
CA LEU A 45 -1.87 24.19 15.78
C LEU A 45 -2.67 24.62 14.55
N THR A 46 -2.05 25.39 13.65
CA THR A 46 -2.68 25.81 12.39
C THR A 46 -3.08 24.59 11.57
N MET A 47 -2.23 23.58 11.47
CA MET A 47 -2.53 22.33 10.75
C MET A 47 -3.79 21.66 11.31
N VAL A 48 -3.95 21.55 12.64
CA VAL A 48 -5.14 20.96 13.26
C VAL A 48 -6.39 21.83 13.00
N GLN A 49 -6.28 23.15 13.12
CA GLN A 49 -7.40 24.07 12.85
C GLN A 49 -7.87 23.97 11.40
N GLU A 50 -6.95 24.01 10.44
CA GLU A 50 -7.25 23.83 9.00
C GLU A 50 -7.84 22.45 8.71
N GLY A 51 -7.36 21.40 9.39
CA GLY A 51 -7.91 20.06 9.29
C GLY A 51 -9.35 19.96 9.79
N VAL A 52 -9.68 20.61 10.90
CA VAL A 52 -11.06 20.69 11.40
C VAL A 52 -11.94 21.42 10.39
N ASP A 53 -11.47 22.53 9.82
CA ASP A 53 -12.20 23.27 8.79
C ASP A 53 -12.43 22.46 7.51
N LEU A 54 -11.44 21.70 7.06
CA LEU A 54 -11.60 20.73 5.95
C LEU A 54 -12.72 19.74 6.22
N ILE A 55 -12.73 19.13 7.41
CA ILE A 55 -13.74 18.11 7.77
C ILE A 55 -15.14 18.73 7.90
N THR A 56 -15.25 19.88 8.56
CA THR A 56 -16.55 20.45 8.94
C THR A 56 -17.18 21.32 7.86
N LYS A 57 -16.37 21.99 7.02
CA LYS A 57 -16.84 23.02 6.07
C LYS A 57 -16.63 22.64 4.60
N GLN A 58 -15.65 21.78 4.30
CA GLN A 58 -15.24 21.52 2.91
C GLN A 58 -15.52 20.09 2.43
N GLY A 59 -16.18 19.27 3.25
CA GLY A 59 -16.61 17.91 2.83
C GLY A 59 -15.46 16.90 2.69
N PHE A 60 -14.34 17.11 3.36
CA PHE A 60 -13.14 16.27 3.25
C PHE A 60 -13.37 14.78 3.55
N LEU A 61 -14.42 14.43 4.32
CA LEU A 61 -14.79 13.02 4.54
C LEU A 61 -15.19 12.32 3.25
N TYR A 62 -15.80 13.04 2.30
CA TYR A 62 -16.10 12.50 0.98
C TYR A 62 -14.82 12.21 0.20
N ASP A 63 -13.83 13.11 0.24
CA ASP A 63 -12.54 12.92 -0.41
C ASP A 63 -11.78 11.72 0.16
N ILE A 64 -11.79 11.55 1.49
CA ILE A 64 -11.27 10.37 2.15
C ILE A 64 -11.95 9.09 1.60
N GLY A 65 -13.28 9.08 1.53
CA GLY A 65 -14.05 7.96 1.01
C GLY A 65 -13.68 7.61 -0.43
N MET A 66 -13.52 8.62 -1.29
CA MET A 66 -13.13 8.44 -2.69
C MET A 66 -11.71 7.90 -2.83
N THR A 67 -10.76 8.40 -2.06
CA THR A 67 -9.40 7.87 -2.05
C THR A 67 -9.36 6.40 -1.59
N ILE A 68 -10.09 6.05 -0.51
CA ILE A 68 -10.20 4.66 -0.04
C ILE A 68 -10.80 3.76 -1.12
N TRP A 69 -11.89 4.18 -1.75
CA TRP A 69 -12.53 3.44 -2.84
C TRP A 69 -11.56 3.14 -3.99
N ARG A 70 -10.79 4.14 -4.41
CA ARG A 70 -9.81 4.01 -5.50
C ARG A 70 -8.68 3.05 -5.13
N VAL A 71 -8.13 3.19 -3.91
CA VAL A 71 -7.06 2.29 -3.44
C VAL A 71 -7.56 0.86 -3.38
N VAL A 72 -8.68 0.62 -2.71
CA VAL A 72 -9.23 -0.73 -2.56
C VAL A 72 -9.62 -1.31 -3.92
N GLY A 73 -10.32 -0.55 -4.77
CA GLY A 73 -10.76 -1.01 -6.08
C GLY A 73 -9.59 -1.36 -7.01
N GLY A 74 -8.61 -0.46 -7.15
CA GLY A 74 -7.43 -0.70 -7.99
C GLY A 74 -6.56 -1.85 -7.48
N PHE A 75 -6.37 -1.94 -6.16
CA PHE A 75 -5.62 -3.01 -5.52
C PHE A 75 -6.31 -4.37 -5.63
N VAL A 76 -7.62 -4.45 -5.37
CA VAL A 76 -8.38 -5.71 -5.52
C VAL A 76 -8.34 -6.20 -6.96
N LEU A 77 -8.49 -5.30 -7.93
CA LEU A 77 -8.35 -5.63 -9.35
C LEU A 77 -6.96 -6.22 -9.64
N ALA A 78 -5.91 -5.60 -9.11
CA ALA A 78 -4.54 -6.11 -9.24
C ALA A 78 -4.38 -7.49 -8.58
N ALA A 79 -4.88 -7.68 -7.36
CA ALA A 79 -4.77 -8.93 -6.63
C ALA A 79 -5.50 -10.11 -7.34
N ILE A 80 -6.70 -9.88 -7.88
CA ILE A 80 -7.48 -10.89 -8.61
C ILE A 80 -6.71 -11.42 -9.82
N ILE A 81 -5.94 -10.59 -10.50
CA ILE A 81 -5.15 -10.97 -11.68
C ILE A 81 -3.77 -11.49 -11.27
N ALA A 82 -3.11 -10.78 -10.36
CA ALA A 82 -1.72 -11.04 -10.01
C ALA A 82 -1.52 -12.33 -9.20
N VAL A 83 -2.43 -12.64 -8.25
CA VAL A 83 -2.27 -13.84 -7.42
C VAL A 83 -2.37 -15.12 -8.24
N PRO A 84 -3.37 -15.33 -9.13
CA PRO A 84 -3.41 -16.51 -9.99
C PRO A 84 -2.22 -16.59 -10.95
N LEU A 85 -1.82 -15.48 -11.57
CA LEU A 85 -0.67 -15.46 -12.48
C LEU A 85 0.64 -15.77 -11.74
N GLY A 86 0.86 -15.17 -10.57
CA GLY A 86 2.02 -15.46 -9.74
C GLY A 86 2.05 -16.91 -9.23
N LEU A 87 0.89 -17.48 -8.88
CA LEU A 87 0.75 -18.89 -8.50
C LEU A 87 1.14 -19.82 -9.66
N LEU A 88 0.66 -19.55 -10.88
CA LEU A 88 1.01 -20.32 -12.06
C LEU A 88 2.50 -20.17 -12.41
N MET A 89 3.03 -18.98 -12.34
CA MET A 89 4.44 -18.67 -12.60
C MET A 89 5.36 -19.39 -11.58
N GLY A 90 4.99 -19.40 -10.29
CA GLY A 90 5.76 -20.10 -9.26
C GLY A 90 5.64 -21.63 -9.33
N ALA A 91 4.48 -22.15 -9.78
CA ALA A 91 4.23 -23.58 -9.88
C ALA A 91 4.87 -24.22 -11.12
N TYR A 92 4.94 -23.51 -12.25
CA TYR A 92 5.36 -24.07 -13.54
C TYR A 92 6.56 -23.31 -14.12
N LYS A 93 7.71 -23.97 -14.21
CA LYS A 93 8.95 -23.40 -14.78
C LYS A 93 8.82 -22.87 -16.21
N PRO A 94 8.08 -23.51 -17.12
CA PRO A 94 7.85 -22.93 -18.46
C PRO A 94 7.05 -21.62 -18.42
N VAL A 95 6.08 -21.48 -17.51
CA VAL A 95 5.30 -20.25 -17.34
C VAL A 95 6.18 -19.14 -16.74
N GLU A 96 7.00 -19.50 -15.75
CA GLU A 96 8.00 -18.59 -15.16
C GLU A 96 8.94 -18.06 -16.26
N ALA A 97 9.59 -18.96 -17.02
CA ALA A 97 10.53 -18.58 -18.08
C ALA A 97 9.90 -17.69 -19.16
N PHE A 98 8.61 -17.86 -19.44
CA PHE A 98 7.88 -17.06 -20.42
C PHE A 98 7.51 -15.67 -19.88
N LEU A 99 7.02 -15.58 -18.65
CA LEU A 99 6.48 -14.33 -18.08
C LEU A 99 7.53 -13.49 -17.34
N GLU A 100 8.52 -14.12 -16.72
CA GLU A 100 9.50 -13.45 -15.86
C GLU A 100 10.24 -12.30 -16.55
N PRO A 101 10.74 -12.39 -17.79
CA PRO A 101 11.44 -11.29 -18.43
C PRO A 101 10.57 -10.04 -18.54
N PHE A 102 9.29 -10.22 -18.91
CA PHE A 102 8.34 -9.12 -19.03
C PHE A 102 7.95 -8.55 -17.65
N VAL A 103 7.56 -9.40 -16.70
CA VAL A 103 7.15 -8.98 -15.36
C VAL A 103 8.30 -8.27 -14.64
N SER A 104 9.52 -8.83 -14.74
CA SER A 104 10.72 -8.23 -14.15
C SER A 104 11.08 -6.89 -14.77
N PHE A 105 10.86 -6.68 -16.06
CA PHE A 105 11.01 -5.37 -16.69
C PHE A 105 9.90 -4.41 -16.26
N ALA A 106 8.64 -4.84 -16.35
CA ALA A 106 7.47 -4.00 -16.15
C ALA A 106 7.38 -3.43 -14.72
N ARG A 107 7.84 -4.15 -13.70
CA ARG A 107 7.84 -3.66 -12.30
C ARG A 107 8.76 -2.46 -12.06
N TYR A 108 9.74 -2.21 -12.93
CA TYR A 108 10.60 -1.03 -12.84
C TYR A 108 10.00 0.20 -13.53
N LEU A 109 8.92 0.05 -14.29
CA LEU A 109 8.25 1.18 -14.91
C LEU A 109 7.47 1.96 -13.85
N PRO A 110 7.70 3.28 -13.72
CA PRO A 110 6.96 4.09 -12.76
C PRO A 110 5.48 4.14 -13.16
N ALA A 111 4.57 3.72 -12.27
CA ALA A 111 3.13 3.75 -12.54
C ALA A 111 2.63 5.16 -12.91
N SER A 112 3.24 6.20 -12.34
CA SER A 112 2.95 7.61 -12.66
C SER A 112 3.26 7.99 -14.11
N ALA A 113 4.22 7.35 -14.76
CA ALA A 113 4.55 7.60 -16.16
C ALA A 113 3.45 7.16 -17.13
N PHE A 114 2.57 6.24 -16.69
CA PHE A 114 1.42 5.81 -17.49
C PHE A 114 0.22 6.77 -17.42
N ILE A 115 0.18 7.73 -16.51
CA ILE A 115 -0.96 8.61 -16.31
C ILE A 115 -1.39 9.31 -17.61
N PRO A 116 -0.49 9.93 -18.41
CA PRO A 116 -0.89 10.56 -19.66
C PRO A 116 -1.50 9.58 -20.68
N LEU A 117 -0.96 8.36 -20.78
CA LEU A 117 -1.50 7.31 -21.64
C LEU A 117 -2.86 6.82 -21.15
N LEU A 118 -3.02 6.65 -19.84
CA LEU A 118 -4.28 6.22 -19.26
C LEU A 118 -5.38 7.29 -19.41
N ILE A 119 -5.03 8.57 -19.34
CA ILE A 119 -5.95 9.67 -19.66
C ILE A 119 -6.36 9.61 -21.12
N LEU A 120 -5.42 9.32 -22.03
CA LEU A 120 -5.72 9.23 -23.46
C LEU A 120 -6.63 8.02 -23.79
N TRP A 121 -6.43 6.89 -23.12
CA TRP A 121 -7.15 5.64 -23.39
C TRP A 121 -8.47 5.52 -22.63
N ALA A 122 -8.50 5.93 -21.37
CA ALA A 122 -9.65 5.77 -20.47
C ALA A 122 -10.37 7.09 -20.17
N GLY A 123 -9.85 8.22 -20.63
CA GLY A 123 -10.35 9.55 -20.28
C GLY A 123 -9.96 9.99 -18.88
N ILE A 124 -10.31 11.23 -18.55
CA ILE A 124 -10.19 11.77 -17.19
C ILE A 124 -11.36 11.23 -16.38
N GLY A 125 -11.11 10.35 -15.41
CA GLY A 125 -12.18 9.74 -14.61
C GLY A 125 -11.67 8.73 -13.60
N GLU A 126 -12.59 7.97 -13.01
CA GLU A 126 -12.27 6.98 -11.98
C GLU A 126 -11.46 5.80 -12.53
N LEU A 127 -11.77 5.36 -13.76
CA LEU A 127 -11.09 4.22 -14.38
C LEU A 127 -9.58 4.47 -14.53
N GLN A 128 -9.19 5.68 -14.96
CA GLN A 128 -7.78 6.06 -15.06
C GLN A 128 -7.06 5.91 -13.70
N LYS A 129 -7.68 6.37 -12.59
CA LYS A 129 -7.10 6.30 -11.25
C LYS A 129 -6.96 4.86 -10.75
N LEU A 130 -7.99 4.05 -10.96
CA LEU A 130 -7.95 2.61 -10.66
C LEU A 130 -6.83 1.90 -11.44
N LEU A 131 -6.65 2.22 -12.72
CA LEU A 131 -5.62 1.62 -13.58
C LEU A 131 -4.20 2.03 -13.17
N VAL A 132 -3.97 3.24 -12.66
CA VAL A 132 -2.66 3.65 -12.12
C VAL A 132 -2.29 2.78 -10.91
N ILE A 133 -3.24 2.58 -9.98
CA ILE A 133 -3.03 1.75 -8.79
C ILE A 133 -2.83 0.28 -9.20
N PHE A 134 -3.62 -0.20 -10.16
CA PHE A 134 -3.51 -1.53 -10.74
C PHE A 134 -2.10 -1.78 -11.31
N ILE A 135 -1.62 -0.90 -12.20
CA ILE A 135 -0.28 -1.04 -12.83
C ILE A 135 0.83 -0.99 -11.78
N GLY A 136 0.73 -0.09 -10.80
CA GLY A 136 1.71 0.03 -9.72
C GLY A 136 1.78 -1.21 -8.81
N SER A 137 0.71 -2.00 -8.75
CA SER A 137 0.59 -3.14 -7.83
C SER A 137 0.76 -4.50 -8.52
N VAL A 138 0.22 -4.67 -9.73
CA VAL A 138 0.06 -5.99 -10.38
C VAL A 138 1.37 -6.73 -10.59
N PHE A 139 2.37 -6.10 -11.18
CA PHE A 139 3.65 -6.75 -11.50
C PHE A 139 4.45 -7.13 -10.26
N GLN A 140 4.36 -6.29 -9.22
CA GLN A 140 5.02 -6.55 -7.96
C GLN A 140 4.39 -7.75 -7.25
N VAL A 141 3.05 -7.84 -7.21
CA VAL A 141 2.34 -8.98 -6.63
C VAL A 141 2.64 -10.25 -7.40
N ILE A 142 2.59 -10.23 -8.74
CA ILE A 142 2.90 -11.42 -9.57
C ILE A 142 4.27 -12.00 -9.19
N LEU A 143 5.30 -11.15 -9.18
CA LEU A 143 6.66 -11.61 -8.91
C LEU A 143 6.83 -12.14 -7.49
N MET A 144 6.33 -11.39 -6.49
CA MET A 144 6.46 -11.80 -5.08
C MET A 144 5.69 -13.11 -4.81
N VAL A 145 4.49 -13.27 -5.37
CA VAL A 145 3.73 -14.50 -5.26
C VAL A 145 4.46 -15.66 -5.95
N ALA A 146 5.01 -15.45 -7.16
CA ALA A 146 5.76 -16.48 -7.87
C ALA A 146 6.98 -16.96 -7.07
N VAL A 147 7.74 -16.06 -6.48
CA VAL A 147 8.89 -16.39 -5.63
C VAL A 147 8.44 -17.18 -4.39
N THR A 148 7.37 -16.77 -3.74
CA THR A 148 6.83 -17.44 -2.54
C THR A 148 6.34 -18.85 -2.85
N VAL A 149 5.59 -19.03 -3.93
CA VAL A 149 5.11 -20.34 -4.35
C VAL A 149 6.26 -21.26 -4.78
N GLY A 150 7.24 -20.70 -5.53
CA GLY A 150 8.43 -21.46 -5.95
C GLY A 150 9.35 -21.87 -4.79
N ALA A 151 9.27 -21.21 -3.65
CA ALA A 151 9.99 -21.52 -2.41
C ALA A 151 9.32 -22.63 -1.57
N THR A 152 8.14 -23.12 -1.99
CA THR A 152 7.45 -24.24 -1.29
C THR A 152 8.36 -25.47 -1.25
N ARG A 153 8.39 -26.15 -0.10
CA ARG A 153 9.21 -27.35 0.12
C ARG A 153 8.88 -28.47 -0.88
N ARG A 154 9.91 -28.93 -1.59
CA ARG A 154 9.78 -29.97 -2.63
C ARG A 154 9.30 -31.31 -2.06
N ASP A 155 9.71 -31.67 -0.84
CA ASP A 155 9.28 -32.89 -0.18
C ASP A 155 7.75 -32.98 -0.01
N LEU A 156 7.06 -31.85 0.23
CA LEU A 156 5.60 -31.81 0.28
C LEU A 156 4.97 -32.14 -1.07
N VAL A 157 5.57 -31.64 -2.16
CA VAL A 157 5.12 -31.89 -3.53
C VAL A 157 5.35 -33.35 -3.92
N GLU A 158 6.54 -33.89 -3.61
CA GLU A 158 6.90 -35.27 -3.88
C GLU A 158 6.03 -36.26 -3.09
N ALA A 159 5.78 -35.97 -1.80
CA ALA A 159 4.85 -36.77 -0.99
C ALA A 159 3.43 -36.80 -1.58
N ALA A 160 2.96 -35.64 -2.09
CA ALA A 160 1.64 -35.57 -2.72
C ALA A 160 1.56 -36.42 -4.01
N TYR A 161 2.63 -36.41 -4.82
CA TYR A 161 2.71 -37.28 -6.01
C TYR A 161 2.69 -38.76 -5.64
N THR A 162 3.44 -39.20 -4.62
CA THR A 162 3.45 -40.58 -4.15
C THR A 162 2.08 -41.02 -3.63
N LEU A 163 1.26 -40.10 -3.13
CA LEU A 163 -0.13 -40.34 -2.72
C LEU A 163 -1.13 -40.26 -3.90
N GLY A 164 -0.66 -40.16 -5.15
CA GLY A 164 -1.48 -40.11 -6.34
C GLY A 164 -2.13 -38.79 -6.69
N ALA A 165 -1.65 -37.65 -6.11
CA ALA A 165 -2.14 -36.34 -6.49
C ALA A 165 -1.66 -35.98 -7.92
N GLY A 166 -2.58 -35.55 -8.78
CA GLY A 166 -2.23 -34.95 -10.07
C GLY A 166 -1.89 -33.45 -9.90
N ASP A 167 -1.33 -32.80 -10.94
CA ASP A 167 -0.82 -31.43 -10.94
C ASP A 167 -1.81 -30.41 -10.37
N ARG A 168 -3.09 -30.45 -10.78
CA ARG A 168 -4.14 -29.59 -10.24
C ARG A 168 -4.37 -29.82 -8.75
N GLY A 169 -4.28 -31.08 -8.32
CA GLY A 169 -4.38 -31.45 -6.90
C GLY A 169 -3.24 -30.87 -6.08
N ILE A 170 -2.02 -30.89 -6.60
CA ILE A 170 -0.83 -30.31 -5.97
C ILE A 170 -0.98 -28.78 -5.82
N ILE A 171 -1.38 -28.07 -6.88
CA ILE A 171 -1.60 -26.63 -6.78
C ILE A 171 -2.62 -26.31 -5.70
N ARG A 172 -3.78 -26.97 -5.71
CA ARG A 172 -4.91 -26.60 -4.86
C ARG A 172 -4.78 -27.09 -3.42
N ARG A 173 -4.11 -28.23 -3.18
CA ARG A 173 -4.04 -28.88 -1.87
C ARG A 173 -2.69 -28.75 -1.18
N VAL A 174 -1.63 -28.39 -1.93
CA VAL A 174 -0.27 -28.26 -1.39
C VAL A 174 0.23 -26.84 -1.56
N LEU A 175 0.44 -26.37 -2.80
CA LEU A 175 1.09 -25.08 -3.07
C LEU A 175 0.28 -23.92 -2.54
N LEU A 176 -1.00 -23.81 -2.88
CA LEU A 176 -1.85 -22.71 -2.47
C LEU A 176 -2.03 -22.64 -0.95
N PRO A 177 -2.39 -23.71 -0.22
CA PRO A 177 -2.53 -23.63 1.23
C PRO A 177 -1.22 -23.38 1.97
N SER A 178 -0.08 -23.89 1.49
CA SER A 178 1.22 -23.68 2.11
C SER A 178 1.75 -22.26 1.91
N SER A 179 1.47 -21.62 0.78
CA SER A 179 1.92 -20.28 0.44
C SER A 179 0.91 -19.18 0.80
N ALA A 180 -0.36 -19.54 1.06
CA ALA A 180 -1.43 -18.56 1.32
C ALA A 180 -1.12 -17.54 2.44
N PRO A 181 -0.53 -17.93 3.59
CA PRO A 181 -0.20 -16.96 4.62
C PRO A 181 0.86 -15.93 4.17
N GLU A 182 1.86 -16.38 3.41
CA GLU A 182 2.89 -15.48 2.85
C GLU A 182 2.33 -14.60 1.74
N ILE A 183 1.45 -15.13 0.89
CA ILE A 183 0.73 -14.37 -0.13
C ILE A 183 -0.10 -13.26 0.53
N ALA A 184 -0.78 -13.54 1.63
CA ALA A 184 -1.53 -12.55 2.38
C ALA A 184 -0.62 -11.43 2.94
N GLU A 185 0.59 -11.77 3.42
CA GLU A 185 1.57 -10.76 3.85
C GLU A 185 2.09 -9.92 2.67
N ILE A 186 2.30 -10.51 1.50
CA ILE A 186 2.66 -9.79 0.27
C ILE A 186 1.55 -8.79 -0.09
N LEU A 187 0.30 -9.23 -0.07
CA LEU A 187 -0.84 -8.37 -0.37
C LEU A 187 -0.92 -7.20 0.61
N ARG A 188 -0.68 -7.43 1.91
CA ARG A 188 -0.60 -6.38 2.93
C ARG A 188 0.48 -5.34 2.62
N LEU A 189 1.68 -5.80 2.26
CA LEU A 189 2.80 -4.91 1.94
C LEU A 189 2.53 -4.08 0.68
N VAL A 190 2.00 -4.70 -0.37
CA VAL A 190 1.71 -4.01 -1.63
C VAL A 190 0.52 -3.06 -1.49
N LEU A 191 -0.47 -3.37 -0.65
CA LEU A 191 -1.53 -2.42 -0.30
C LEU A 191 -0.95 -1.14 0.33
N GLY A 192 0.10 -1.25 1.15
CA GLY A 192 0.83 -0.10 1.68
C GLY A 192 1.39 0.82 0.57
N TRP A 193 1.91 0.24 -0.51
CA TRP A 193 2.38 1.02 -1.67
C TRP A 193 1.23 1.61 -2.50
N ALA A 194 0.08 0.95 -2.57
CA ALA A 194 -1.08 1.45 -3.29
C ALA A 194 -1.56 2.82 -2.78
N TRP A 195 -1.38 3.11 -1.49
CA TRP A 195 -1.64 4.42 -0.90
C TRP A 195 -0.73 5.53 -1.45
N THR A 196 0.46 5.21 -1.91
CA THR A 196 1.35 6.19 -2.56
C THR A 196 0.97 6.43 -4.01
N TYR A 197 0.51 5.41 -4.72
CA TYR A 197 0.12 5.53 -6.12
C TYR A 197 -1.16 6.35 -6.31
N VAL A 198 -2.14 6.21 -5.40
CA VAL A 198 -3.41 6.95 -5.50
C VAL A 198 -3.20 8.45 -5.45
N ILE A 199 -2.28 8.94 -4.60
CA ILE A 199 -2.02 10.37 -4.50
C ILE A 199 -1.57 10.93 -5.84
N VAL A 200 -0.61 10.28 -6.49
CA VAL A 200 -0.12 10.72 -7.79
C VAL A 200 -1.23 10.67 -8.86
N ALA A 201 -2.10 9.66 -8.80
CA ALA A 201 -3.25 9.56 -9.70
C ALA A 201 -4.30 10.66 -9.46
N GLU A 202 -4.45 11.12 -8.22
CA GLU A 202 -5.40 12.17 -7.83
C GLU A 202 -4.88 13.60 -8.04
N LEU A 203 -3.56 13.81 -8.08
CA LEU A 203 -2.97 15.12 -8.38
C LEU A 203 -3.29 15.59 -9.81
N ILE A 204 -3.62 14.68 -10.73
CA ILE A 204 -3.83 14.99 -12.14
C ILE A 204 -5.28 14.72 -12.52
N GLY A 205 -6.05 15.80 -12.78
CA GLY A 205 -7.41 15.69 -13.32
C GLY A 205 -8.44 15.05 -12.40
N SER A 206 -8.25 15.11 -11.09
CA SER A 206 -9.25 14.65 -10.13
C SER A 206 -10.18 15.79 -9.71
N SER A 207 -11.44 15.48 -9.45
CA SER A 207 -12.44 16.40 -8.87
C SER A 207 -12.78 16.05 -7.42
N SER A 208 -12.09 15.07 -6.85
CA SER A 208 -12.30 14.60 -5.47
C SER A 208 -11.12 13.74 -5.02
N GLY A 209 -10.99 13.53 -3.73
CA GLY A 209 -9.94 12.73 -3.12
C GLY A 209 -8.89 13.57 -2.41
N ILE A 210 -8.12 12.93 -1.54
CA ILE A 210 -7.12 13.61 -0.70
C ILE A 210 -6.03 14.28 -1.58
N GLY A 211 -5.63 13.63 -2.69
CA GLY A 211 -4.67 14.21 -3.62
C GLY A 211 -5.21 15.45 -4.33
N HIS A 212 -6.51 15.46 -4.69
CA HIS A 212 -7.18 16.65 -5.23
C HIS A 212 -7.18 17.79 -4.21
N MET A 213 -7.62 17.53 -2.96
CA MET A 213 -7.60 18.51 -1.88
C MET A 213 -6.17 19.07 -1.67
N ILE A 214 -5.12 18.25 -1.74
CA ILE A 214 -3.73 18.71 -1.64
C ILE A 214 -3.39 19.67 -2.78
N THR A 215 -3.84 19.41 -4.01
CA THR A 215 -3.60 20.28 -5.18
C THR A 215 -4.31 21.63 -5.01
N ASP A 216 -5.55 21.63 -4.56
CA ASP A 216 -6.32 22.84 -4.31
C ASP A 216 -5.70 23.69 -3.19
N SER A 217 -5.30 23.01 -2.09
CA SER A 217 -4.60 23.67 -0.98
C SER A 217 -3.25 24.24 -1.39
N GLN A 218 -2.53 23.58 -2.32
CA GLN A 218 -1.28 24.08 -2.90
C GLN A 218 -1.52 25.36 -3.71
N ALA A 219 -2.57 25.41 -4.52
CA ALA A 219 -2.93 26.59 -5.29
C ALA A 219 -3.26 27.79 -4.40
N LEU A 220 -3.80 27.53 -3.20
CA LEU A 220 -4.11 28.53 -2.17
C LEU A 220 -2.94 28.81 -1.21
N LEU A 221 -1.78 28.16 -1.38
CA LEU A 221 -0.62 28.21 -0.48
C LEU A 221 -0.97 27.84 0.97
N ASN A 222 -1.99 27.00 1.16
CA ASN A 222 -2.41 26.54 2.49
C ASN A 222 -1.65 25.26 2.89
N THR A 223 -0.45 25.43 3.42
CA THR A 223 0.40 24.30 3.85
C THR A 223 -0.17 23.55 5.06
N GLY A 224 -1.04 24.16 5.84
CA GLY A 224 -1.73 23.49 6.94
C GLY A 224 -2.63 22.36 6.46
N GLN A 225 -3.45 22.60 5.44
CA GLN A 225 -4.31 21.61 4.82
C GLN A 225 -3.50 20.51 4.12
N ILE A 226 -2.42 20.86 3.42
CA ILE A 226 -1.54 19.89 2.76
C ILE A 226 -0.96 18.92 3.78
N ILE A 227 -0.37 19.43 4.86
CA ILE A 227 0.24 18.58 5.90
C ILE A 227 -0.82 17.71 6.58
N PHE A 228 -2.00 18.27 6.85
CA PHE A 228 -3.11 17.50 7.40
C PHE A 228 -3.52 16.35 6.49
N GLY A 229 -3.67 16.60 5.19
CA GLY A 229 -3.97 15.54 4.20
C GLY A 229 -2.92 14.43 4.16
N ILE A 230 -1.63 14.79 4.20
CA ILE A 230 -0.52 13.81 4.24
C ILE A 230 -0.60 12.96 5.52
N ILE A 231 -0.88 13.56 6.67
CA ILE A 231 -1.03 12.82 7.93
C ILE A 231 -2.25 11.89 7.86
N VAL A 232 -3.39 12.35 7.34
CA VAL A 232 -4.60 11.55 7.21
C VAL A 232 -4.36 10.31 6.33
N ILE A 233 -3.67 10.46 5.19
CA ILE A 233 -3.30 9.29 4.35
C ILE A 233 -2.41 8.32 5.13
N GLY A 234 -1.41 8.82 5.84
CA GLY A 234 -0.54 7.98 6.67
C GLY A 234 -1.32 7.21 7.73
N LEU A 235 -2.30 7.86 8.37
CA LEU A 235 -3.16 7.22 9.37
C LEU A 235 -4.08 6.17 8.76
N ILE A 236 -4.67 6.44 7.58
CA ILE A 236 -5.51 5.47 6.87
C ILE A 236 -4.67 4.28 6.40
N GLY A 237 -3.46 4.53 5.87
CA GLY A 237 -2.51 3.49 5.51
C GLY A 237 -2.14 2.60 6.70
N LEU A 238 -1.83 3.20 7.85
CA LEU A 238 -1.54 2.48 9.09
C LEU A 238 -2.74 1.67 9.59
N LEU A 239 -3.94 2.25 9.54
CA LEU A 239 -5.18 1.55 9.90
C LEU A 239 -5.43 0.36 8.97
N SER A 240 -5.25 0.53 7.67
CA SER A 240 -5.41 -0.54 6.69
C SER A 240 -4.41 -1.67 6.92
N ASP A 241 -3.15 -1.35 7.25
CA ASP A 241 -2.12 -2.34 7.62
C ASP A 241 -2.52 -3.13 8.87
N PHE A 242 -2.98 -2.44 9.91
CA PHE A 242 -3.46 -3.06 11.13
C PHE A 242 -4.66 -3.99 10.89
N LEU A 243 -5.66 -3.53 10.13
CA LEU A 243 -6.84 -4.31 9.78
C LEU A 243 -6.46 -5.56 8.98
N PHE A 244 -5.56 -5.40 8.01
CA PHE A 244 -5.10 -6.51 7.18
C PHE A 244 -4.32 -7.54 8.02
N LYS A 245 -3.47 -7.07 8.94
CA LYS A 245 -2.73 -7.93 9.87
C LYS A 245 -3.67 -8.71 10.81
N ALA A 246 -4.70 -8.03 11.34
CA ALA A 246 -5.71 -8.68 12.17
C ALA A 246 -6.50 -9.73 11.38
N PHE A 247 -6.87 -9.42 10.13
CA PHE A 247 -7.54 -10.34 9.22
C PHE A 247 -6.66 -11.56 8.90
N ASN A 248 -5.35 -11.37 8.61
CA ASN A 248 -4.42 -12.45 8.36
C ASN A 248 -4.27 -13.37 9.59
N ALA A 249 -4.17 -12.79 10.79
CA ALA A 249 -4.09 -13.55 12.02
C ALA A 249 -5.34 -14.40 12.30
N TRP A 250 -6.52 -13.89 11.93
CA TRP A 250 -7.76 -14.62 12.01
C TRP A 250 -7.88 -15.73 10.95
N LEU A 251 -7.43 -15.46 9.73
CA LEU A 251 -7.54 -16.38 8.60
C LEU A 251 -6.51 -17.53 8.68
N PHE A 252 -5.32 -17.26 9.24
CA PHE A 252 -4.20 -18.20 9.30
C PHE A 252 -3.72 -18.43 10.74
N PRO A 253 -4.57 -18.98 11.65
CA PRO A 253 -4.19 -19.16 13.06
C PRO A 253 -3.01 -20.12 13.25
N TRP A 254 -2.80 -21.05 12.32
CA TRP A 254 -1.69 -22.02 12.37
C TRP A 254 -0.30 -21.40 12.12
N LYS A 255 -0.22 -20.19 11.58
CA LYS A 255 1.06 -19.48 11.37
C LYS A 255 1.55 -18.83 12.68
N LEU A 256 0.69 -18.64 13.67
CA LEU A 256 1.00 -18.02 14.94
C LEU A 256 1.43 -19.04 16.00
N ALA A 257 1.32 -20.32 15.72
CA ALA A 257 1.78 -21.42 16.55
C ALA A 257 3.19 -21.83 16.14
#